data_83532b09d0cdab47a9bab422e12d31e4
#
_entry.id   83532b09d0cdab47a9bab422e12d31e4
#
_cell.length_a   1.000
_cell.length_b   1.000
_cell.length_c   1.000
_cell.angle_alpha   90.00
_cell.angle_beta   90.00
_cell.angle_gamma   90.00
#
_symmetry.space_group_name_H-M   'P 1'
#
loop_
_entity.id
_entity.type
_entity.pdbx_description
1 polymer ?
#
loop_
_entity_poly.entity_id
_entity_poly.type
_entity_poly.pdbx_seq_one_letter_code
_entity_poly.pdbx_strand_id
1 'polypeptide(L)' 'AESVQYLNGFIRTQIGRRVSIDFLVGSNTIVTKSGYLLGVAANYILINELDTNDLTTCDFYNIKFIRFYFN' A
#
# COMPACT_ATOMS: atom_id res chain seq x y z
N ALA A 1 -5.44 -12.53 11.86
CA ALA A 1 -5.39 -11.36 12.73
C ALA A 1 -3.97 -11.00 13.11
N GLU A 2 -3.19 -11.96 13.61
CA GLU A 2 -1.81 -11.67 14.02
C GLU A 2 -0.95 -11.30 12.83
N SER A 3 -1.07 -12.03 11.70
CA SER A 3 -0.28 -11.76 10.52
C SER A 3 -0.58 -10.38 9.93
N VAL A 4 -1.84 -9.94 10.01
CA VAL A 4 -2.22 -8.60 9.55
C VAL A 4 -1.60 -7.54 10.44
N GLN A 5 -1.58 -7.76 11.74
CA GLN A 5 -0.98 -6.82 12.69
C GLN A 5 0.53 -6.70 12.49
N TYR A 6 1.20 -7.82 12.25
CA TYR A 6 2.63 -7.81 11.97
C TYR A 6 2.94 -7.05 10.71
N LEU A 7 2.17 -7.32 9.64
CA LEU A 7 2.39 -6.66 8.37
C LEU A 7 2.13 -5.16 8.50
N ASN A 8 1.06 -4.79 9.20
CA ASN A 8 0.74 -3.39 9.43
C ASN A 8 1.87 -2.68 10.18
N GLY A 9 2.42 -3.31 11.20
CA GLY A 9 3.53 -2.75 11.96
C GLY A 9 4.77 -2.59 11.11
N PHE A 10 5.08 -3.58 10.27
CA PHE A 10 6.23 -3.49 9.38
C PHE A 10 6.05 -2.35 8.37
N ILE A 11 4.86 -2.26 7.76
CA ILE A 11 4.59 -1.23 6.75
C ILE A 11 4.73 0.16 7.37
N ARG A 12 4.32 0.32 8.61
CA ARG A 12 4.43 1.58 9.32
C ARG A 12 5.87 2.07 9.43
N THR A 13 6.82 1.16 9.53
CA THR A 13 8.24 1.53 9.59
C THR A 13 8.75 2.02 8.24
N GLN A 14 7.98 1.84 7.17
CA GLN A 14 8.38 2.20 5.81
C GLN A 14 7.75 3.50 5.33
N ILE A 15 7.09 4.24 6.21
CA ILE A 15 6.50 5.54 5.84
C ILE A 15 7.59 6.47 5.31
N GLY A 16 7.29 7.10 4.17
CA GLY A 16 8.23 7.94 3.45
C GLY A 16 8.95 7.23 2.33
N ARG A 17 8.85 5.91 2.27
CA ARG A 17 9.51 5.10 1.24
C ARG A 17 8.61 4.96 0.02
N ARG A 18 9.24 4.86 -1.14
CA ARG A 18 8.50 4.57 -2.37
C ARG A 18 8.05 3.12 -2.38
N VAL A 19 6.79 2.91 -2.74
CA VAL A 19 6.19 1.57 -2.78
C VAL A 19 5.43 1.37 -4.08
N SER A 20 5.26 0.12 -4.45
CA SER A 20 4.37 -0.30 -5.52
C SER A 20 3.40 -1.32 -4.92
N ILE A 21 2.11 -1.11 -5.14
CA ILE A 21 1.06 -1.91 -4.52
C ILE A 21 0.15 -2.49 -5.59
N ASP A 22 -0.04 -3.80 -5.55
CA ASP A 22 -0.93 -4.51 -6.45
C ASP A 22 -2.23 -4.82 -5.72
N PHE A 23 -3.35 -4.40 -6.31
CA PHE A 23 -4.68 -4.62 -5.76
C PHE A 23 -5.49 -5.55 -6.64
N LEU A 24 -6.32 -6.34 -6.00
CA LEU A 24 -7.35 -7.11 -6.70
C LEU A 24 -8.59 -6.24 -6.81
N VAL A 25 -8.99 -5.94 -8.04
CA VAL A 25 -10.20 -5.17 -8.32
C VAL A 25 -11.18 -6.10 -9.01
N GLY A 26 -12.38 -6.25 -8.45
CA GLY A 26 -13.32 -7.24 -8.94
C GLY A 26 -12.80 -8.64 -8.69
N SER A 27 -13.10 -9.58 -9.58
CA SER A 27 -12.73 -10.98 -9.38
C SER A 27 -11.42 -11.38 -10.06
N ASN A 28 -10.98 -10.63 -11.09
CA ASN A 28 -9.86 -11.07 -11.92
C ASN A 28 -8.85 -9.99 -12.28
N THR A 29 -9.10 -8.74 -11.92
CA THR A 29 -8.27 -7.65 -12.39
C THR A 29 -7.29 -7.20 -11.31
N ILE A 30 -6.01 -7.13 -11.68
CA ILE A 30 -4.98 -6.59 -10.80
C ILE A 30 -4.63 -5.18 -11.28
N VAL A 31 -4.65 -4.24 -10.35
CA VAL A 31 -4.28 -2.85 -10.62
C VAL A 31 -3.06 -2.51 -9.79
N THR A 32 -2.05 -1.94 -10.41
CA THR A 32 -0.82 -1.54 -9.73
C THR A 32 -0.78 -0.04 -9.56
N LYS A 33 -0.51 0.40 -8.33
CA LYS A 33 -0.32 1.81 -8.02
C LYS A 33 1.03 2.00 -7.36
N SER A 34 1.74 3.05 -7.77
CA SER A 34 3.06 3.37 -7.22
C SER A 34 3.03 4.76 -6.62
N GLY A 35 3.72 4.94 -5.51
CA GLY A 35 3.77 6.22 -4.84
C GLY A 35 4.63 6.17 -3.60
N TYR A 36 4.57 7.25 -2.83
CA TYR A 36 5.24 7.32 -1.54
C TYR A 36 4.26 6.96 -0.44
N LEU A 37 4.67 6.08 0.45
CA LEU A 37 3.85 5.67 1.57
C LEU A 37 3.80 6.82 2.58
N LEU A 38 2.61 7.33 2.84
CA LEU A 38 2.42 8.46 3.76
C LEU A 38 1.87 8.05 5.11
N GLY A 39 1.07 7.01 5.16
CA GLY A 39 0.48 6.59 6.41
C GLY A 39 -0.11 5.20 6.33
N VAL A 40 -0.33 4.62 7.50
CA VAL A 40 -0.90 3.28 7.64
C VAL A 40 -1.89 3.31 8.78
N ALA A 41 -3.10 2.84 8.52
CA ALA A 41 -4.11 2.65 9.54
C ALA A 41 -4.42 1.16 9.66
N ALA A 42 -5.34 0.81 10.55
CA ALA A 42 -5.66 -0.59 10.81
C ALA A 42 -6.14 -1.32 9.56
N ASN A 43 -6.88 -0.63 8.69
CA ASN A 43 -7.51 -1.26 7.54
C ASN A 43 -7.28 -0.54 6.21
N TYR A 44 -6.40 0.47 6.17
CA TYR A 44 -6.06 1.11 4.91
C TYR A 44 -4.66 1.69 4.95
N ILE A 45 -4.13 1.95 3.76
CA ILE A 45 -2.83 2.57 3.55
C ILE A 45 -3.06 3.85 2.76
N LEU A 46 -2.33 4.90 3.10
CA LEU A 46 -2.38 6.18 2.39
C LEU A 46 -1.09 6.34 1.60
N ILE A 47 -1.23 6.57 0.30
CA ILE A 47 -0.08 6.82 -0.57
C ILE A 47 -0.26 8.12 -1.34
N ASN A 48 0.87 8.72 -1.72
CA ASN A 48 0.91 9.83 -2.66
C ASN A 48 1.33 9.26 -4.01
N GLU A 49 0.40 9.17 -4.95
CA GLU A 49 0.67 8.53 -6.24
C GLU A 49 1.65 9.34 -7.06
N LEU A 50 2.60 8.65 -7.70
CA LEU A 50 3.64 9.30 -8.49
C LEU A 50 3.08 9.93 -9.76
N ASP A 51 2.16 9.25 -10.43
CA ASP A 51 1.67 9.69 -11.74
C ASP A 51 0.81 10.94 -11.67
N THR A 52 -0.05 11.01 -10.67
CA THR A 52 -1.06 12.06 -10.58
C THR A 52 -0.80 13.04 -9.45
N ASN A 53 0.10 12.69 -8.55
CA ASN A 53 0.37 13.44 -7.31
C ASN A 53 -0.87 13.49 -6.41
N ASP A 54 -1.77 12.54 -6.56
CA ASP A 54 -2.98 12.46 -5.74
C ASP A 54 -2.70 11.70 -4.45
N LEU A 55 -3.51 11.99 -3.43
CA LEU A 55 -3.53 11.19 -2.21
C LEU A 55 -4.57 10.10 -2.39
N THR A 56 -4.16 8.86 -2.21
CA THR A 56 -5.04 7.71 -2.43
C THR A 56 -5.03 6.83 -1.21
N THR A 57 -6.21 6.46 -0.73
CA THR A 57 -6.35 5.46 0.32
C THR A 57 -6.60 4.11 -0.33
N CYS A 58 -5.90 3.11 0.15
CA CYS A 58 -5.96 1.77 -0.40
C CYS A 58 -6.44 0.81 0.67
N ASP A 59 -7.51 0.05 0.37
CA ASP A 59 -8.04 -0.93 1.31
C ASP A 59 -7.00 -2.01 1.56
N PHE A 60 -6.60 -2.16 2.81
CA PHE A 60 -5.53 -3.08 3.19
C PHE A 60 -5.85 -4.53 2.81
N TYR A 61 -7.11 -4.89 2.84
CA TYR A 61 -7.51 -6.29 2.59
C TYR A 61 -7.59 -6.64 1.12
N ASN A 62 -7.55 -5.66 0.23
CA ASN A 62 -7.55 -5.90 -1.21
C ASN A 62 -6.15 -5.90 -1.81
N ILE A 63 -5.14 -5.72 -0.99
CA ILE A 63 -3.76 -5.70 -1.44
C ILE A 63 -3.28 -7.13 -1.66
N LYS A 64 -2.71 -7.38 -2.85
CA LYS A 64 -2.10 -8.67 -3.16
C LYS A 64 -0.62 -8.66 -2.86
N PHE A 65 0.09 -7.64 -3.34
CA PHE A 65 1.53 -7.51 -3.15
C PHE A 65 1.89 -6.07 -2.85
N ILE A 66 2.86 -5.88 -1.98
CA ILE A 66 3.47 -4.58 -1.75
C ILE A 66 4.96 -4.73 -1.98
N ARG A 67 5.50 -3.89 -2.84
CA ARG A 67 6.94 -3.85 -3.08
C ARG A 67 7.49 -2.56 -2.51
N PHE A 68 8.52 -2.69 -1.68
CA PHE A 68 9.21 -1.55 -1.10
C PHE A 68 10.53 -1.34 -1.81
N TYR A 69 10.81 -0.10 -2.20
CA TYR A 69 12.04 0.22 -2.91
C TYR A 69 13.07 0.74 -1.91
N PHE A 70 14.24 0.11 -1.91
CA PHE A 70 15.31 0.43 -0.96
C PHE A 70 16.49 1.09 -1.66
N ASN A 71 16.20 2.06 -2.48
CA ASN A 71 17.27 2.78 -3.20
C ASN A 71 17.75 3.99 -2.42
#